data_b3acc294fd4ab76346114d3b228e8350
#
_entry.id   b3acc294fd4ab76346114d3b228e8350
#
_cell.length_a   1.000
_cell.length_b   1.000
_cell.length_c   1.000
_cell.angle_alpha   90.00
_cell.angle_beta   90.00
_cell.angle_gamma   90.00
#
_symmetry.space_group_name_H-M   'P 1'
#
loop_
_entity.id
_entity.type
_entity.pdbx_description
1 polymer ?
#
loop_
_entity_poly.entity_id
_entity_poly.type
_entity_poly.pdbx_seq_one_letter_code
_entity_poly.pdbx_strand_id
1 'polypeptide(L)'
;MRLFLYSRQRNFQSLTSINLVKTFNRIWFLKRAQGMAKKINTNSESYLKMYSQMVKIRSFEDQANQLYLDAKMPGLTHMYSGEEAVAVGICEALTVKDKITSTHRGHGHCVAKGAELKQMFCELLGKEEGYCRGKGGSMHIADQSNGNLGANAIVGGSMGIATGSALRAKLNGDSDVTVCFFGDGATAQGLLYEVMNMAALWNLPVIYACENNGYSEYTATDEIAAGDILDRARAFGIEAHKVDGQDVLAVNKLATNLVARARKGEGPFFVELITYRYHGHHVGDINRTYYRSKEEEEDWKKNKDPIKILGDWLVSEKIASDDELQIIRDDIAAEAHVAVQYALEASYPNSNEVDMHVYMEAN
;
A
#
# COMPACT_ATOMS: atom_id res chain seq x y z
N MET A 1 -27.25 26.88 31.33
CA MET A 1 -26.10 27.26 30.51
C MET A 1 -25.31 25.99 30.14
N ARG A 2 -25.95 25.15 29.33
CA ARG A 2 -25.38 23.89 28.74
C ARG A 2 -26.01 23.78 27.36
N LEU A 3 -25.30 24.17 26.32
CA LEU A 3 -25.63 23.94 24.89
C LEU A 3 -24.63 24.74 24.07
N PHE A 4 -23.42 24.22 23.82
CA PHE A 4 -22.51 24.67 22.75
C PHE A 4 -21.21 23.83 22.77
N LEU A 5 -21.28 22.53 22.52
CA LEU A 5 -20.08 21.69 22.26
C LEU A 5 -20.43 20.40 21.48
N TYR A 6 -21.32 20.50 20.46
CA TYR A 6 -21.62 19.31 19.63
C TYR A 6 -21.78 19.67 18.15
N SER A 7 -20.81 20.37 17.58
CA SER A 7 -20.86 20.71 16.14
C SER A 7 -19.50 20.81 15.44
N ARG A 8 -18.46 20.12 15.91
CA ARG A 8 -17.15 20.12 15.22
C ARG A 8 -16.66 18.78 14.66
N GLN A 9 -17.46 17.71 14.72
CA GLN A 9 -17.02 16.38 14.27
C GLN A 9 -17.46 15.98 12.85
N ARG A 10 -18.09 16.85 12.06
CA ARG A 10 -18.59 16.46 10.72
C ARG A 10 -17.86 17.03 9.51
N ASN A 11 -16.74 17.72 9.65
CA ASN A 11 -16.08 18.37 8.49
C ASN A 11 -14.68 17.86 8.15
N PHE A 12 -14.21 16.75 8.72
CA PHE A 12 -12.83 16.26 8.45
C PHE A 12 -12.71 15.25 7.31
N GLN A 13 -13.79 14.65 6.85
CA GLN A 13 -13.75 13.66 5.75
C GLN A 13 -13.58 14.27 4.34
N SER A 14 -13.49 15.59 4.20
CA SER A 14 -13.52 16.25 2.91
C SER A 14 -12.19 16.84 2.41
N LEU A 15 -11.13 16.88 3.22
CA LEU A 15 -9.95 17.70 2.89
C LEU A 15 -8.93 17.03 1.96
N THR A 16 -8.83 15.70 1.93
CA THR A 16 -7.85 15.00 1.07
C THR A 16 -8.41 14.62 -0.28
N SER A 17 -9.65 14.17 -0.36
CA SER A 17 -10.37 14.14 -1.64
C SER A 17 -10.48 15.54 -2.26
N ILE A 18 -10.57 16.59 -1.41
CA ILE A 18 -10.56 17.99 -1.82
C ILE A 18 -9.18 18.43 -2.35
N ASN A 19 -8.06 17.91 -1.85
CA ASN A 19 -6.73 18.31 -2.33
C ASN A 19 -6.35 17.62 -3.63
N LEU A 20 -6.61 16.32 -3.80
CA LEU A 20 -6.48 15.63 -5.08
C LEU A 20 -7.41 16.27 -6.13
N VAL A 21 -8.66 16.55 -5.79
CA VAL A 21 -9.62 17.27 -6.64
C VAL A 21 -9.13 18.71 -6.93
N LYS A 22 -8.46 19.39 -5.98
CA LYS A 22 -7.89 20.72 -6.22
C LYS A 22 -6.66 20.66 -7.13
N THR A 23 -5.78 19.67 -6.99
CA THR A 23 -4.62 19.49 -7.87
C THR A 23 -5.07 19.08 -9.27
N PHE A 24 -6.02 18.14 -9.39
CA PHE A 24 -6.68 17.80 -10.64
C PHE A 24 -7.40 19.00 -11.27
N ASN A 25 -8.16 19.74 -10.48
CA ASN A 25 -8.82 20.95 -10.94
C ASN A 25 -7.81 22.03 -11.36
N ARG A 26 -6.66 22.16 -10.68
CA ARG A 26 -5.60 23.10 -11.04
C ARG A 26 -4.96 22.74 -12.37
N ILE A 27 -4.62 21.47 -12.59
CA ILE A 27 -4.10 20.97 -13.88
C ILE A 27 -5.17 21.12 -14.98
N TRP A 28 -6.43 20.80 -14.67
CA TRP A 28 -7.56 20.98 -15.59
C TRP A 28 -7.82 22.45 -15.90
N PHE A 29 -7.75 23.37 -14.91
CA PHE A 29 -7.86 24.80 -15.11
C PHE A 29 -6.71 25.36 -15.95
N LEU A 30 -5.49 24.89 -15.74
CA LEU A 30 -4.33 25.28 -16.54
C LEU A 30 -4.47 24.84 -18.01
N LYS A 31 -4.92 23.60 -18.26
CA LYS A 31 -5.20 23.11 -19.63
C LYS A 31 -6.34 23.89 -20.30
N ARG A 32 -7.37 24.27 -19.56
CA ARG A 32 -8.49 25.06 -20.08
C ARG A 32 -8.10 26.53 -20.36
N ALA A 33 -7.24 27.10 -19.53
CA ALA A 33 -6.71 28.46 -19.72
C ALA A 33 -5.77 28.54 -20.93
N GLN A 34 -5.10 27.44 -21.31
CA GLN A 34 -4.20 27.36 -22.45
C GLN A 34 -4.88 26.91 -23.75
N GLY A 35 -6.21 26.77 -23.77
CA GLY A 35 -6.93 26.35 -24.98
C GLY A 35 -6.69 24.87 -25.40
N MET A 36 -6.01 24.08 -24.57
CA MET A 36 -5.64 22.68 -24.84
C MET A 36 -6.64 21.66 -24.30
N ALA A 37 -7.84 22.07 -23.93
CA ALA A 37 -8.86 21.18 -23.36
C ALA A 37 -9.40 20.19 -24.40
N LYS A 38 -8.61 19.19 -24.78
CA LYS A 38 -9.15 17.88 -25.18
C LYS A 38 -9.86 17.27 -23.96
N LYS A 39 -11.06 16.71 -24.14
CA LYS A 39 -11.72 15.90 -23.11
C LYS A 39 -10.69 14.91 -22.56
N ILE A 40 -10.29 15.07 -21.29
CA ILE A 40 -9.48 14.06 -20.60
C ILE A 40 -10.37 12.82 -20.60
N ASN A 41 -9.90 11.75 -21.24
CA ASN A 41 -10.56 10.46 -21.22
C ASN A 41 -10.51 9.91 -19.77
N THR A 42 -11.52 9.19 -19.33
CA THR A 42 -11.56 8.55 -18.00
C THR A 42 -10.30 7.73 -17.70
N ASN A 43 -9.69 7.12 -18.71
CA ASN A 43 -8.43 6.39 -18.57
C ASN A 43 -7.24 7.30 -18.21
N SER A 44 -7.15 8.50 -18.79
CA SER A 44 -6.05 9.45 -18.51
C SER A 44 -6.09 9.96 -17.06
N GLU A 45 -7.28 10.12 -16.50
CA GLU A 45 -7.48 10.51 -15.10
C GLU A 45 -6.99 9.41 -14.15
N SER A 46 -7.31 8.15 -14.44
CA SER A 46 -6.85 6.99 -13.67
C SER A 46 -5.31 6.86 -13.71
N TYR A 47 -4.67 7.09 -14.85
CA TYR A 47 -3.21 7.03 -14.97
C TYR A 47 -2.50 8.12 -14.15
N LEU A 48 -3.01 9.36 -14.19
CA LEU A 48 -2.49 10.46 -13.37
C LEU A 48 -2.72 10.21 -11.88
N LYS A 49 -3.85 9.59 -11.52
CA LYS A 49 -4.12 9.18 -10.14
C LYS A 49 -3.11 8.13 -9.67
N MET A 50 -2.82 7.10 -10.47
CA MET A 50 -1.81 6.09 -10.13
C MET A 50 -0.43 6.73 -9.96
N TYR A 51 -0.03 7.64 -10.85
CA TYR A 51 1.21 8.40 -10.71
C TYR A 51 1.26 9.18 -9.39
N SER A 52 0.21 9.93 -9.10
CA SER A 52 0.07 10.71 -7.87
C SER A 52 0.15 9.84 -6.62
N GLN A 53 -0.48 8.67 -6.61
CA GLN A 53 -0.45 7.74 -5.49
C GLN A 53 0.95 7.14 -5.27
N MET A 54 1.66 6.76 -6.33
CA MET A 54 3.05 6.30 -6.20
C MET A 54 3.98 7.38 -5.65
N VAL A 55 3.85 8.63 -6.13
CA VAL A 55 4.58 9.78 -5.60
C VAL A 55 4.23 10.01 -4.12
N LYS A 56 2.95 9.85 -3.75
CA LYS A 56 2.49 10.01 -2.35
C LYS A 56 3.12 8.96 -1.43
N ILE A 57 3.20 7.71 -1.85
CA ILE A 57 3.88 6.66 -1.11
C ILE A 57 5.36 7.00 -0.93
N ARG A 58 6.07 7.34 -2.01
CA ARG A 58 7.49 7.70 -1.95
C ARG A 58 7.74 8.89 -1.02
N SER A 59 6.92 9.95 -1.14
CA SER A 59 7.04 11.14 -0.29
C SER A 59 6.77 10.84 1.18
N PHE A 60 5.81 9.94 1.48
CA PHE A 60 5.58 9.49 2.85
C PHE A 60 6.80 8.76 3.41
N GLU A 61 7.37 7.83 2.65
CA GLU A 61 8.54 7.05 3.07
C GLU A 61 9.78 7.93 3.27
N ASP A 62 10.02 8.91 2.39
CA ASP A 62 11.12 9.85 2.52
C ASP A 62 11.01 10.67 3.81
N GLN A 63 9.81 11.16 4.15
CA GLN A 63 9.54 11.86 5.40
C GLN A 63 9.67 10.95 6.63
N ALA A 64 9.19 9.71 6.54
CA ALA A 64 9.33 8.73 7.62
C ALA A 64 10.81 8.38 7.88
N ASN A 65 11.60 8.21 6.81
CA ASN A 65 13.04 8.02 6.92
C ASN A 65 13.73 9.22 7.58
N GLN A 66 13.36 10.45 7.20
CA GLN A 66 13.92 11.66 7.81
C GLN A 66 13.57 11.76 9.30
N LEU A 67 12.34 11.44 9.69
CA LEU A 67 11.93 11.41 11.10
C LEU A 67 12.71 10.38 11.91
N TYR A 68 13.06 9.24 11.31
CA TYR A 68 13.91 8.25 11.94
C TYR A 68 15.35 8.77 12.12
N LEU A 69 15.95 9.34 11.07
CA LEU A 69 17.30 9.92 11.11
C LEU A 69 17.41 11.06 12.13
N ASP A 70 16.37 11.84 12.30
CA ASP A 70 16.24 12.91 13.30
C ASP A 70 15.97 12.38 14.71
N ALA A 71 15.91 11.07 14.91
CA ALA A 71 15.55 10.41 16.18
C ALA A 71 14.20 10.86 16.77
N LYS A 72 13.25 11.24 15.90
CA LYS A 72 11.90 11.67 16.29
C LYS A 72 10.89 10.54 16.27
N MET A 73 11.17 9.45 15.55
CA MET A 73 10.29 8.31 15.39
C MET A 73 10.79 7.11 16.19
N PRO A 74 9.98 6.51 17.07
CA PRO A 74 10.36 5.33 17.84
C PRO A 74 10.29 4.06 16.99
N GLY A 75 11.06 3.05 17.38
CA GLY A 75 11.02 1.71 16.80
C GLY A 75 11.72 1.58 15.46
N LEU A 76 11.50 0.44 14.81
CA LEU A 76 12.03 0.13 13.49
C LEU A 76 10.96 0.30 12.42
N THR A 77 11.35 0.87 11.30
CA THR A 77 10.48 1.11 10.14
C THR A 77 11.02 0.36 8.93
N HIS A 78 10.11 -0.21 8.14
CA HIS A 78 10.40 -0.96 6.93
C HIS A 78 9.83 -0.18 5.74
N MET A 79 10.71 0.43 4.94
CA MET A 79 10.34 1.32 3.85
C MET A 79 9.78 0.57 2.65
N TYR A 80 8.70 1.09 2.06
CA TYR A 80 8.07 0.55 0.86
C TYR A 80 8.62 1.15 -0.45
N SER A 81 9.60 2.06 -0.36
CA SER A 81 10.21 2.72 -1.52
C SER A 81 10.79 1.71 -2.51
N GLY A 82 10.38 1.81 -3.76
CA GLY A 82 10.74 0.92 -4.86
C GLY A 82 9.64 -0.09 -5.23
N GLU A 83 8.64 -0.30 -4.38
CA GLU A 83 7.55 -1.27 -4.56
C GLU A 83 6.20 -0.59 -4.86
N GLU A 84 6.17 0.73 -5.08
CA GLU A 84 4.94 1.55 -5.13
C GLU A 84 3.94 1.08 -6.19
N ALA A 85 4.44 0.60 -7.35
CA ALA A 85 3.58 0.18 -8.44
C ALA A 85 2.75 -1.07 -8.09
N VAL A 86 3.25 -1.94 -7.21
CA VAL A 86 2.52 -3.11 -6.73
C VAL A 86 1.29 -2.67 -5.93
N ALA A 87 1.50 -1.86 -4.89
CA ALA A 87 0.41 -1.41 -4.04
C ALA A 87 -0.63 -0.61 -4.83
N VAL A 88 -0.19 0.36 -5.63
CA VAL A 88 -1.07 1.25 -6.39
C VAL A 88 -1.81 0.49 -7.49
N GLY A 89 -1.10 -0.35 -8.26
CA GLY A 89 -1.71 -1.10 -9.36
C GLY A 89 -2.81 -2.06 -8.88
N ILE A 90 -2.60 -2.72 -7.75
CA ILE A 90 -3.60 -3.61 -7.15
C ILE A 90 -4.74 -2.80 -6.52
N CYS A 91 -4.44 -1.82 -5.67
CA CYS A 91 -5.48 -1.09 -4.94
C CYS A 91 -6.38 -0.25 -5.83
N GLU A 92 -5.89 0.24 -6.99
CA GLU A 92 -6.73 0.96 -7.98
C GLU A 92 -7.82 0.06 -8.59
N ALA A 93 -7.62 -1.26 -8.61
CA ALA A 93 -8.64 -2.22 -9.05
C ALA A 93 -9.70 -2.53 -7.97
N LEU A 94 -9.48 -2.09 -6.73
CA LEU A 94 -10.34 -2.38 -5.58
C LEU A 94 -11.32 -1.25 -5.29
N THR A 95 -12.43 -1.62 -4.68
CA THR A 95 -13.38 -0.68 -4.10
C THR A 95 -13.13 -0.52 -2.58
N VAL A 96 -13.82 0.43 -1.94
CA VAL A 96 -13.78 0.60 -0.48
C VAL A 96 -14.28 -0.63 0.27
N LYS A 97 -15.16 -1.44 -0.34
CA LYS A 97 -15.71 -2.68 0.26
C LYS A 97 -14.72 -3.82 0.26
N ASP A 98 -13.83 -3.86 -0.74
CA ASP A 98 -12.81 -4.90 -0.84
C ASP A 98 -11.78 -4.75 0.28
N LYS A 99 -11.23 -5.87 0.71
CA LYS A 99 -10.32 -5.92 1.84
C LYS A 99 -8.89 -6.15 1.39
N ILE A 100 -7.95 -5.61 2.15
CA ILE A 100 -6.54 -5.98 2.05
C ILE A 100 -6.02 -6.42 3.42
N THR A 101 -5.03 -7.30 3.41
CA THR A 101 -4.13 -7.52 4.54
C THR A 101 -2.71 -7.21 4.10
N SER A 102 -1.89 -6.73 5.03
CA SER A 102 -0.59 -6.19 4.73
C SER A 102 0.51 -6.82 5.59
N THR A 103 1.74 -6.39 5.40
CA THR A 103 2.95 -6.92 6.01
C THR A 103 3.58 -5.88 6.95
N HIS A 104 4.76 -6.19 7.52
CA HIS A 104 5.61 -5.23 8.22
C HIS A 104 6.03 -4.01 7.36
N ARG A 105 5.99 -4.14 6.02
CA ARG A 105 6.27 -3.10 5.02
C ARG A 105 4.96 -2.52 4.46
N GLY A 106 4.04 -2.17 5.36
CA GLY A 106 2.64 -1.91 5.02
C GLY A 106 2.28 -0.49 4.62
N HIS A 107 3.20 0.48 4.67
CA HIS A 107 2.88 1.89 4.42
C HIS A 107 2.31 2.13 3.02
N GLY A 108 2.95 1.56 2.00
CA GLY A 108 2.49 1.69 0.62
C GLY A 108 1.07 1.15 0.43
N HIS A 109 0.75 -0.01 1.03
CA HIS A 109 -0.59 -0.59 0.99
C HIS A 109 -1.62 0.31 1.68
N CYS A 110 -1.26 0.90 2.84
CA CYS A 110 -2.14 1.82 3.56
C CYS A 110 -2.47 3.05 2.70
N VAL A 111 -1.44 3.72 2.14
CA VAL A 111 -1.62 4.91 1.28
C VAL A 111 -2.42 4.56 0.03
N ALA A 112 -2.06 3.47 -0.67
CA ALA A 112 -2.74 3.04 -1.89
C ALA A 112 -4.21 2.68 -1.63
N LYS A 113 -4.55 2.17 -0.44
CA LYS A 113 -5.93 1.86 -0.03
C LYS A 113 -6.70 3.08 0.45
N GLY A 114 -6.06 4.25 0.54
CA GLY A 114 -6.70 5.53 0.84
C GLY A 114 -6.46 6.07 2.24
N ALA A 115 -5.45 5.58 2.94
CA ALA A 115 -5.09 6.13 4.25
C ALA A 115 -4.57 7.58 4.16
N GLU A 116 -4.92 8.37 5.17
CA GLU A 116 -4.56 9.78 5.28
C GLU A 116 -3.15 9.94 5.88
N LEU A 117 -2.27 10.70 5.21
CA LEU A 117 -0.90 10.88 5.66
C LEU A 117 -0.78 11.41 7.09
N LYS A 118 -1.67 12.32 7.49
CA LYS A 118 -1.68 12.88 8.85
C LYS A 118 -1.87 11.81 9.90
N GLN A 119 -2.86 10.94 9.72
CA GLN A 119 -3.15 9.85 10.67
C GLN A 119 -2.04 8.79 10.66
N MET A 120 -1.44 8.52 9.49
CA MET A 120 -0.30 7.63 9.38
C MET A 120 0.91 8.17 10.15
N PHE A 121 1.30 9.45 9.96
CA PHE A 121 2.39 10.04 10.73
C PHE A 121 2.07 10.14 12.23
N CYS A 122 0.82 10.43 12.60
CA CYS A 122 0.38 10.35 13.99
C CYS A 122 0.61 8.96 14.57
N GLU A 123 0.31 7.89 13.83
CA GLU A 123 0.55 6.51 14.28
C GLU A 123 2.04 6.22 14.46
N LEU A 124 2.89 6.61 13.48
CA LEU A 124 4.33 6.42 13.56
C LEU A 124 4.97 7.14 14.76
N LEU A 125 4.42 8.29 15.13
CA LEU A 125 4.91 9.13 16.25
C LEU A 125 4.23 8.79 17.59
N GLY A 126 3.40 7.76 17.65
CA GLY A 126 2.70 7.32 18.86
C GLY A 126 1.62 8.28 19.34
N LYS A 127 0.98 9.03 18.42
CA LYS A 127 -0.01 10.06 18.75
C LYS A 127 -1.43 9.49 18.78
N GLU A 128 -2.30 10.12 19.61
CA GLU A 128 -3.68 9.69 19.81
C GLU A 128 -4.51 9.66 18.52
N GLU A 129 -4.24 10.57 17.59
CA GLU A 129 -4.96 10.67 16.30
C GLU A 129 -4.47 9.66 15.25
N GLY A 130 -3.49 8.80 15.58
CA GLY A 130 -3.08 7.68 14.72
C GLY A 130 -4.19 6.65 14.52
N TYR A 131 -4.12 5.89 13.43
CA TYR A 131 -5.12 4.87 13.07
C TYR A 131 -5.36 3.84 14.17
N CYS A 132 -4.33 3.49 14.94
CA CYS A 132 -4.38 2.59 16.09
C CYS A 132 -4.11 3.35 17.41
N ARG A 133 -4.42 4.65 17.45
CA ARG A 133 -4.20 5.55 18.59
C ARG A 133 -2.74 5.58 19.07
N GLY A 134 -1.80 5.45 18.12
CA GLY A 134 -0.37 5.42 18.40
C GLY A 134 0.15 4.15 19.06
N LYS A 135 -0.67 3.10 19.18
CA LYS A 135 -0.31 1.82 19.83
C LYS A 135 0.27 0.80 18.86
N GLY A 136 -0.03 0.90 17.57
CA GLY A 136 0.42 -0.05 16.54
C GLY A 136 1.79 0.27 15.98
N GLY A 137 2.08 1.54 15.78
CA GLY A 137 3.29 2.00 15.11
C GLY A 137 3.37 1.58 13.64
N SER A 138 4.55 1.64 13.05
CA SER A 138 4.81 1.41 11.62
C SER A 138 4.25 0.08 11.09
N MET A 139 4.37 -1.00 11.85
CA MET A 139 4.09 -2.36 11.37
C MET A 139 2.66 -2.86 11.64
N HIS A 140 1.78 -2.04 12.23
CA HIS A 140 0.45 -2.48 12.64
C HIS A 140 -0.67 -1.48 12.31
N ILE A 141 -0.49 -0.66 11.28
CA ILE A 141 -1.51 0.28 10.83
C ILE A 141 -2.70 -0.50 10.27
N ALA A 142 -3.90 -0.22 10.77
CA ALA A 142 -5.16 -0.77 10.29
C ALA A 142 -6.17 0.36 10.05
N ASP A 143 -6.89 0.29 8.94
CA ASP A 143 -7.96 1.23 8.58
C ASP A 143 -9.16 0.47 8.03
N GLN A 144 -10.04 0.05 8.93
CA GLN A 144 -11.23 -0.70 8.56
C GLN A 144 -12.20 0.10 7.69
N SER A 145 -12.19 1.43 7.80
CA SER A 145 -13.07 2.31 7.03
C SER A 145 -12.77 2.23 5.52
N ASN A 146 -11.51 2.03 5.17
CA ASN A 146 -11.05 1.83 3.79
C ASN A 146 -10.83 0.35 3.42
N GLY A 147 -11.15 -0.58 4.32
CA GLY A 147 -11.01 -2.01 4.08
C GLY A 147 -9.59 -2.55 4.28
N ASN A 148 -8.66 -1.79 4.89
CA ASN A 148 -7.38 -2.30 5.33
C ASN A 148 -7.53 -3.00 6.68
N LEU A 149 -7.48 -4.34 6.68
CA LEU A 149 -7.62 -5.16 7.89
C LEU A 149 -6.39 -5.14 8.79
N GLY A 150 -5.29 -4.57 8.31
CA GLY A 150 -4.10 -4.30 9.10
C GLY A 150 -2.81 -4.80 8.47
N ALA A 151 -1.75 -4.06 8.81
CA ALA A 151 -0.37 -4.49 8.67
C ALA A 151 -0.04 -5.50 9.79
N ASN A 152 0.87 -6.42 9.53
CA ASN A 152 1.25 -7.46 10.50
C ASN A 152 2.77 -7.70 10.46
N ALA A 153 3.41 -7.56 11.61
CA ALA A 153 4.83 -7.83 11.76
C ALA A 153 5.18 -9.32 11.70
N ILE A 154 4.23 -10.20 11.99
CA ILE A 154 4.45 -11.65 11.92
C ILE A 154 4.42 -12.09 10.46
N VAL A 155 5.57 -12.57 9.95
CA VAL A 155 5.71 -13.02 8.58
C VAL A 155 4.73 -14.16 8.28
N GLY A 156 3.89 -13.97 7.26
CA GLY A 156 2.83 -14.90 6.89
C GLY A 156 1.56 -14.82 7.73
N GLY A 157 1.56 -14.14 8.88
CA GLY A 157 0.41 -14.09 9.78
C GLY A 157 -0.87 -13.49 9.18
N SER A 158 -0.74 -12.60 8.22
CA SER A 158 -1.86 -11.99 7.51
C SER A 158 -2.60 -12.93 6.56
N MET A 159 -1.99 -14.04 6.14
CA MET A 159 -2.58 -15.00 5.18
C MET A 159 -3.85 -15.65 5.71
N GLY A 160 -3.84 -16.06 7.00
CA GLY A 160 -5.02 -16.61 7.66
C GLY A 160 -6.15 -15.60 7.80
N ILE A 161 -5.80 -14.33 8.12
CA ILE A 161 -6.76 -13.23 8.24
C ILE A 161 -7.42 -12.95 6.88
N ALA A 162 -6.63 -12.86 5.81
CA ALA A 162 -7.15 -12.64 4.45
C ALA A 162 -8.11 -13.76 4.02
N THR A 163 -7.71 -15.00 4.23
CA THR A 163 -8.53 -16.17 3.88
C THR A 163 -9.82 -16.21 4.69
N GLY A 164 -9.76 -15.90 6.00
CA GLY A 164 -10.94 -15.76 6.86
C GLY A 164 -11.87 -14.63 6.42
N SER A 165 -11.31 -13.49 5.96
CA SER A 165 -12.10 -12.38 5.41
C SER A 165 -12.84 -12.81 4.12
N ALA A 166 -12.15 -13.51 3.21
CA ALA A 166 -12.75 -14.03 1.99
C ALA A 166 -13.83 -15.10 2.28
N LEU A 167 -13.60 -15.96 3.28
CA LEU A 167 -14.60 -16.93 3.73
C LEU A 167 -15.85 -16.22 4.26
N ARG A 168 -15.69 -15.19 5.09
CA ARG A 168 -16.80 -14.37 5.56
C ARG A 168 -17.60 -13.79 4.39
N ALA A 169 -16.93 -13.18 3.40
CA ALA A 169 -17.61 -12.62 2.24
C ALA A 169 -18.43 -13.69 1.52
N LYS A 170 -17.87 -14.86 1.29
CA LYS A 170 -18.57 -15.99 0.65
C LYS A 170 -19.77 -16.47 1.46
N LEU A 171 -19.63 -16.66 2.77
CA LEU A 171 -20.73 -17.15 3.62
C LEU A 171 -21.88 -16.15 3.71
N ASN A 172 -21.58 -14.86 3.68
CA ASN A 172 -22.59 -13.79 3.68
C ASN A 172 -23.23 -13.54 2.30
N GLY A 173 -22.67 -14.08 1.21
CA GLY A 173 -23.08 -13.74 -0.14
C GLY A 173 -22.63 -12.32 -0.57
N ASP A 174 -21.63 -11.75 0.11
CA ASP A 174 -21.06 -10.46 -0.26
C ASP A 174 -20.21 -10.60 -1.54
N SER A 175 -20.09 -9.51 -2.30
CA SER A 175 -19.24 -9.46 -3.48
C SER A 175 -17.82 -8.96 -3.21
N ASP A 176 -17.44 -8.83 -1.95
CA ASP A 176 -16.14 -8.32 -1.53
C ASP A 176 -15.02 -9.30 -1.91
N VAL A 177 -13.92 -8.76 -2.40
CA VAL A 177 -12.68 -9.49 -2.67
C VAL A 177 -11.66 -9.14 -1.60
N THR A 178 -10.86 -10.11 -1.18
CA THR A 178 -9.74 -9.85 -0.27
C THR A 178 -8.42 -10.05 -0.99
N VAL A 179 -7.51 -9.07 -0.93
CA VAL A 179 -6.13 -9.21 -1.38
C VAL A 179 -5.21 -9.40 -0.18
N CYS A 180 -4.41 -10.45 -0.23
CA CYS A 180 -3.40 -10.77 0.78
C CYS A 180 -2.03 -10.40 0.24
N PHE A 181 -1.42 -9.31 0.71
CA PHE A 181 -0.04 -8.96 0.40
C PHE A 181 0.92 -9.70 1.31
N PHE A 182 2.00 -10.23 0.76
CA PHE A 182 3.09 -10.88 1.50
C PHE A 182 4.36 -10.93 0.64
N GLY A 183 5.53 -10.96 1.28
CA GLY A 183 6.83 -11.04 0.60
C GLY A 183 7.20 -12.47 0.18
N ASP A 184 8.19 -12.58 -0.71
CA ASP A 184 8.77 -13.83 -1.18
C ASP A 184 9.24 -14.75 -0.05
N GLY A 185 9.86 -14.21 1.00
CA GLY A 185 10.26 -14.98 2.19
C GLY A 185 9.10 -15.67 2.90
N ALA A 186 7.90 -15.10 2.85
CA ALA A 186 6.71 -15.70 3.45
C ALA A 186 6.21 -16.93 2.69
N THR A 187 6.67 -17.17 1.47
CA THR A 187 6.31 -18.37 0.67
C THR A 187 6.81 -19.68 1.30
N ALA A 188 7.77 -19.62 2.21
CA ALA A 188 8.26 -20.77 2.96
C ALA A 188 7.43 -21.09 4.24
N GLN A 189 6.45 -20.23 4.61
CA GLN A 189 5.59 -20.47 5.77
C GLN A 189 4.56 -21.58 5.48
N GLY A 190 4.42 -22.52 6.42
CA GLY A 190 3.44 -23.62 6.31
C GLY A 190 1.99 -23.12 6.16
N LEU A 191 1.66 -22.02 6.83
CA LEU A 191 0.33 -21.40 6.77
C LEU A 191 -0.11 -21.07 5.34
N LEU A 192 0.80 -20.67 4.44
CA LEU A 192 0.46 -20.39 3.03
C LEU A 192 -0.19 -21.61 2.37
N TYR A 193 0.37 -22.79 2.57
CA TYR A 193 -0.12 -24.04 1.97
C TYR A 193 -1.46 -24.46 2.56
N GLU A 194 -1.63 -24.28 3.86
CA GLU A 194 -2.90 -24.57 4.55
C GLU A 194 -4.03 -23.68 4.03
N VAL A 195 -3.80 -22.36 3.95
CA VAL A 195 -4.84 -21.41 3.48
C VAL A 195 -5.09 -21.51 1.98
N MET A 196 -4.09 -21.81 1.16
CA MET A 196 -4.30 -22.08 -0.26
C MET A 196 -5.16 -23.31 -0.50
N ASN A 197 -4.93 -24.39 0.26
CA ASN A 197 -5.78 -25.59 0.21
C ASN A 197 -7.24 -25.26 0.55
N MET A 198 -7.48 -24.50 1.64
CA MET A 198 -8.82 -24.08 2.05
C MET A 198 -9.46 -23.18 0.99
N ALA A 199 -8.70 -22.19 0.50
CA ALA A 199 -9.19 -21.23 -0.49
C ALA A 199 -9.60 -21.92 -1.81
N ALA A 200 -8.78 -22.84 -2.31
CA ALA A 200 -9.05 -23.62 -3.50
C ALA A 200 -10.28 -24.52 -3.33
N LEU A 201 -10.32 -25.29 -2.22
CA LEU A 201 -11.45 -26.19 -1.92
C LEU A 201 -12.78 -25.46 -1.86
N TRP A 202 -12.78 -24.26 -1.30
CA TRP A 202 -14.00 -23.46 -1.10
C TRP A 202 -14.19 -22.37 -2.14
N ASN A 203 -13.38 -22.27 -3.18
CA ASN A 203 -13.43 -21.22 -4.22
C ASN A 203 -13.63 -19.83 -3.61
N LEU A 204 -12.70 -19.43 -2.71
CA LEU A 204 -12.80 -18.18 -1.98
C LEU A 204 -12.41 -16.98 -2.87
N PRO A 205 -13.06 -15.81 -2.70
CA PRO A 205 -12.72 -14.58 -3.42
C PRO A 205 -11.46 -13.92 -2.82
N VAL A 206 -10.32 -14.62 -2.86
CA VAL A 206 -9.03 -14.13 -2.37
C VAL A 206 -8.00 -14.13 -3.47
N ILE A 207 -7.15 -13.07 -3.48
CA ILE A 207 -5.98 -12.94 -4.34
C ILE A 207 -4.75 -12.90 -3.44
N TYR A 208 -3.88 -13.88 -3.59
CA TYR A 208 -2.59 -13.96 -2.91
C TYR A 208 -1.55 -13.20 -3.73
N ALA A 209 -1.13 -12.02 -3.26
CA ALA A 209 -0.19 -11.13 -3.93
C ALA A 209 1.18 -11.23 -3.28
N CYS A 210 2.08 -11.97 -3.92
CA CYS A 210 3.45 -12.16 -3.48
C CYS A 210 4.34 -11.05 -4.05
N GLU A 211 4.82 -10.16 -3.19
CA GLU A 211 5.80 -9.11 -3.51
C GLU A 211 7.19 -9.75 -3.47
N ASN A 212 7.67 -10.21 -4.63
CA ASN A 212 8.99 -10.79 -4.75
C ASN A 212 10.02 -9.68 -5.02
N ASN A 213 10.62 -9.17 -3.93
CA ASN A 213 11.66 -8.16 -4.00
C ASN A 213 13.09 -8.74 -3.99
N GLY A 214 13.21 -10.07 -4.13
CA GLY A 214 14.46 -10.80 -4.25
C GLY A 214 15.12 -11.16 -2.92
N TYR A 215 14.61 -10.68 -1.79
CA TYR A 215 15.29 -10.87 -0.51
C TYR A 215 14.33 -11.08 0.67
N SER A 216 14.54 -12.17 1.38
CA SER A 216 13.98 -12.40 2.71
C SER A 216 14.95 -11.88 3.75
N GLU A 217 14.69 -10.69 4.28
CA GLU A 217 15.63 -9.93 5.13
C GLU A 217 16.99 -9.77 4.43
N TYR A 218 17.97 -10.61 4.71
CA TYR A 218 19.34 -10.56 4.17
C TYR A 218 19.67 -11.75 3.27
N THR A 219 18.71 -12.66 3.03
CA THR A 219 18.91 -13.89 2.29
C THR A 219 18.22 -13.80 0.93
N ALA A 220 18.93 -14.07 -0.14
CA ALA A 220 18.35 -14.05 -1.48
C ALA A 220 17.25 -15.12 -1.65
N THR A 221 16.26 -14.83 -2.49
CA THR A 221 15.08 -15.72 -2.66
C THR A 221 15.48 -17.11 -3.15
N ASP A 222 16.50 -17.24 -4.00
CA ASP A 222 16.99 -18.50 -4.53
C ASP A 222 17.72 -19.38 -3.47
N GLU A 223 18.14 -18.77 -2.36
CA GLU A 223 18.72 -19.49 -1.23
C GLU A 223 17.65 -20.04 -0.25
N ILE A 224 16.40 -19.54 -0.31
CA ILE A 224 15.33 -19.91 0.63
C ILE A 224 14.13 -20.56 -0.02
N ALA A 225 13.92 -20.37 -1.33
CA ALA A 225 12.74 -20.84 -2.06
C ALA A 225 13.16 -21.92 -3.08
N ALA A 226 12.94 -23.18 -2.73
CA ALA A 226 13.13 -24.28 -3.68
C ALA A 226 12.04 -24.26 -4.77
N GLY A 227 12.44 -24.36 -6.03
CA GLY A 227 11.53 -24.38 -7.18
C GLY A 227 10.87 -23.04 -7.49
N ASP A 228 9.91 -23.06 -8.40
CA ASP A 228 9.15 -21.85 -8.78
C ASP A 228 8.08 -21.52 -7.72
N ILE A 229 7.98 -20.25 -7.34
CA ILE A 229 6.97 -19.76 -6.40
C ILE A 229 5.56 -20.02 -6.92
N LEU A 230 5.34 -19.87 -8.22
CA LEU A 230 4.03 -20.10 -8.85
C LEU A 230 3.59 -21.56 -8.79
N ASP A 231 4.52 -22.51 -8.85
CA ASP A 231 4.19 -23.93 -8.80
C ASP A 231 3.61 -24.35 -7.46
N ARG A 232 3.89 -23.61 -6.39
CA ARG A 232 3.28 -23.80 -5.07
C ARG A 232 1.78 -23.58 -5.11
N ALA A 233 1.33 -22.54 -5.80
CA ALA A 233 -0.11 -22.28 -5.98
C ALA A 233 -0.74 -23.26 -6.98
N ARG A 234 -0.06 -23.57 -8.07
CA ARG A 234 -0.50 -24.53 -9.09
C ARG A 234 -0.71 -25.93 -8.53
N ALA A 235 0.08 -26.32 -7.50
CA ALA A 235 -0.09 -27.61 -6.81
C ALA A 235 -1.47 -27.77 -6.15
N PHE A 236 -2.16 -26.66 -5.83
CA PHE A 236 -3.53 -26.65 -5.32
C PHE A 236 -4.59 -26.34 -6.40
N GLY A 237 -4.20 -26.33 -7.68
CA GLY A 237 -5.10 -25.97 -8.79
C GLY A 237 -5.42 -24.47 -8.85
N ILE A 238 -4.68 -23.63 -8.15
CA ILE A 238 -4.87 -22.18 -8.17
C ILE A 238 -4.20 -21.59 -9.41
N GLU A 239 -4.95 -20.77 -10.15
CA GLU A 239 -4.41 -20.02 -11.28
C GLU A 239 -3.38 -19.00 -10.78
N ALA A 240 -2.16 -19.07 -11.35
CA ALA A 240 -1.02 -18.30 -10.87
C ALA A 240 -0.36 -17.51 -12.01
N HIS A 241 -0.09 -16.24 -11.75
CA HIS A 241 0.45 -15.26 -12.70
C HIS A 241 1.74 -14.67 -12.18
N LYS A 242 2.63 -14.29 -13.11
CA LYS A 242 3.82 -13.47 -12.85
C LYS A 242 3.71 -12.17 -13.61
N VAL A 243 4.03 -11.05 -12.97
CA VAL A 243 3.98 -9.72 -13.58
C VAL A 243 5.17 -8.88 -13.12
N ASP A 244 5.62 -7.97 -13.99
CA ASP A 244 6.58 -6.94 -13.61
C ASP A 244 5.91 -5.97 -12.63
N GLY A 245 6.34 -6.02 -11.37
CA GLY A 245 5.84 -5.17 -10.28
C GLY A 245 6.29 -3.72 -10.38
N GLN A 246 7.14 -3.36 -11.34
CA GLN A 246 7.54 -1.97 -11.59
C GLN A 246 6.66 -1.30 -12.65
N ASP A 247 5.91 -2.08 -13.43
CA ASP A 247 4.92 -1.57 -14.39
C ASP A 247 3.53 -1.52 -13.77
N VAL A 248 3.16 -0.36 -13.23
CA VAL A 248 1.86 -0.14 -12.56
C VAL A 248 0.67 -0.41 -13.49
N LEU A 249 0.81 -0.18 -14.80
CA LEU A 249 -0.27 -0.41 -15.77
C LEU A 249 -0.47 -1.90 -16.02
N ALA A 250 0.60 -2.68 -16.11
CA ALA A 250 0.54 -4.13 -16.21
C ALA A 250 -0.05 -4.75 -14.94
N VAL A 251 0.39 -4.29 -13.75
CA VAL A 251 -0.16 -4.72 -12.46
C VAL A 251 -1.65 -4.41 -12.37
N ASN A 252 -2.06 -3.18 -12.69
CA ASN A 252 -3.47 -2.77 -12.62
C ASN A 252 -4.36 -3.54 -13.61
N LYS A 253 -3.89 -3.76 -14.83
CA LYS A 253 -4.61 -4.54 -15.84
C LYS A 253 -4.87 -5.97 -15.35
N LEU A 254 -3.85 -6.62 -14.81
CA LEU A 254 -3.97 -7.98 -14.25
C LEU A 254 -4.90 -7.98 -13.04
N ALA A 255 -4.69 -7.09 -12.07
CA ALA A 255 -5.50 -6.98 -10.86
C ALA A 255 -6.99 -6.75 -11.19
N THR A 256 -7.30 -5.84 -12.11
CA THR A 256 -8.68 -5.55 -12.55
C THR A 256 -9.37 -6.81 -13.10
N ASN A 257 -8.67 -7.60 -13.91
CA ASN A 257 -9.19 -8.87 -14.42
C ASN A 257 -9.46 -9.87 -13.27
N LEU A 258 -8.47 -10.10 -12.43
CA LEU A 258 -8.57 -11.10 -11.35
C LEU A 258 -9.61 -10.70 -10.29
N VAL A 259 -9.69 -9.42 -9.92
CA VAL A 259 -10.72 -8.91 -9.01
C VAL A 259 -12.12 -9.12 -9.58
N ALA A 260 -12.34 -8.81 -10.87
CA ALA A 260 -13.63 -9.02 -11.51
C ALA A 260 -14.02 -10.49 -11.54
N ARG A 261 -13.08 -11.40 -11.75
CA ARG A 261 -13.31 -12.86 -11.76
C ARG A 261 -13.51 -13.42 -10.35
N ALA A 262 -12.69 -12.97 -9.37
CA ALA A 262 -12.86 -13.36 -7.97
C ALA A 262 -14.25 -12.99 -7.44
N ARG A 263 -14.77 -11.81 -7.82
CA ARG A 263 -16.13 -11.32 -7.51
C ARG A 263 -17.23 -12.23 -8.05
N LYS A 264 -16.96 -12.95 -9.13
CA LYS A 264 -17.87 -13.93 -9.73
C LYS A 264 -17.71 -15.34 -9.15
N GLY A 265 -16.81 -15.51 -8.17
CA GLY A 265 -16.56 -16.81 -7.55
C GLY A 265 -15.60 -17.71 -8.35
N GLU A 266 -14.78 -17.14 -9.23
CA GLU A 266 -13.77 -17.87 -10.03
C GLU A 266 -12.41 -17.97 -9.32
N GLY A 267 -12.26 -17.36 -8.13
CA GLY A 267 -11.02 -17.42 -7.32
C GLY A 267 -10.85 -18.76 -6.57
N PRO A 268 -9.75 -18.96 -5.83
CA PRO A 268 -8.68 -17.98 -5.56
C PRO A 268 -7.70 -17.79 -6.72
N PHE A 269 -6.89 -16.72 -6.62
CA PHE A 269 -5.79 -16.44 -7.55
C PHE A 269 -4.49 -16.20 -6.80
N PHE A 270 -3.36 -16.45 -7.47
CA PHE A 270 -2.03 -16.14 -6.96
C PHE A 270 -1.29 -15.26 -7.97
N VAL A 271 -0.61 -14.20 -7.48
CA VAL A 271 0.17 -13.31 -8.34
C VAL A 271 1.55 -13.12 -7.71
N GLU A 272 2.61 -13.41 -8.46
CA GLU A 272 3.97 -13.05 -8.14
C GLU A 272 4.30 -11.73 -8.85
N LEU A 273 4.61 -10.69 -8.05
CA LEU A 273 4.96 -9.35 -8.54
C LEU A 273 6.45 -9.14 -8.32
N ILE A 274 7.22 -9.06 -9.40
CA ILE A 274 8.66 -8.86 -9.34
C ILE A 274 8.93 -7.38 -9.08
N THR A 275 9.54 -7.09 -7.94
CA THR A 275 9.78 -5.73 -7.48
C THR A 275 11.12 -5.62 -6.76
N TYR A 276 11.43 -4.47 -6.15
CA TYR A 276 12.67 -4.28 -5.44
C TYR A 276 12.57 -3.19 -4.37
N ARG A 277 13.01 -3.48 -3.14
CA ARG A 277 13.09 -2.49 -2.06
C ARG A 277 14.36 -1.64 -2.18
N TYR A 278 14.23 -0.30 -2.20
CA TYR A 278 15.37 0.62 -2.37
C TYR A 278 16.21 0.82 -1.11
N HIS A 279 15.63 0.59 0.04
CA HIS A 279 16.31 0.61 1.33
C HIS A 279 16.71 -0.80 1.79
N GLY A 280 17.41 -0.91 2.89
CA GLY A 280 17.65 -2.19 3.55
C GLY A 280 16.36 -2.87 3.99
N HIS A 281 16.48 -3.99 4.70
CA HIS A 281 15.30 -4.65 5.25
C HIS A 281 14.51 -3.70 6.14
N HIS A 282 15.18 -2.96 7.00
CA HIS A 282 14.64 -1.89 7.82
C HIS A 282 15.60 -0.68 7.83
N VAL A 283 15.16 0.44 8.40
CA VAL A 283 15.95 1.70 8.42
C VAL A 283 17.32 1.57 9.07
N GLY A 284 17.54 0.61 9.97
CA GLY A 284 18.84 0.33 10.60
C GLY A 284 19.78 -0.53 9.76
N ASP A 285 19.31 -1.11 8.65
CA ASP A 285 20.12 -1.89 7.71
C ASP A 285 20.83 -0.94 6.71
N ILE A 286 21.89 -0.32 7.19
CA ILE A 286 22.62 0.74 6.45
C ILE A 286 23.63 0.14 5.46
N ASN A 287 24.45 -0.82 5.92
CA ASN A 287 25.44 -1.46 5.07
C ASN A 287 24.89 -2.77 4.50
N ARG A 288 24.50 -2.75 3.24
CA ARG A 288 23.88 -3.88 2.55
C ARG A 288 24.83 -4.71 1.68
N THR A 289 26.12 -4.29 1.62
CA THR A 289 27.09 -4.91 0.69
C THR A 289 27.45 -6.36 1.02
N TYR A 290 27.01 -6.87 2.15
CA TYR A 290 27.25 -8.27 2.55
C TYR A 290 26.20 -9.25 1.98
N TYR A 291 25.08 -8.74 1.41
CA TYR A 291 24.05 -9.60 0.80
C TYR A 291 23.57 -9.13 -0.59
N ARG A 292 23.80 -7.87 -0.99
CA ARG A 292 23.48 -7.35 -2.32
C ARG A 292 24.48 -6.30 -2.78
N SER A 293 24.72 -6.22 -4.10
CA SER A 293 25.69 -5.27 -4.64
C SER A 293 25.13 -3.86 -4.75
N LYS A 294 26.03 -2.87 -4.79
CA LYS A 294 25.64 -1.47 -5.04
C LYS A 294 25.18 -1.28 -6.48
N GLU A 295 25.78 -1.99 -7.40
CA GLU A 295 25.46 -1.96 -8.83
C GLU A 295 24.04 -2.44 -9.08
N GLU A 296 23.59 -3.48 -8.36
CA GLU A 296 22.21 -3.96 -8.39
C GLU A 296 21.24 -2.91 -7.87
N GLU A 297 21.53 -2.31 -6.69
CA GLU A 297 20.67 -1.24 -6.13
C GLU A 297 20.56 -0.03 -7.06
N GLU A 298 21.68 0.37 -7.69
CA GLU A 298 21.72 1.50 -8.61
C GLU A 298 20.96 1.21 -9.90
N ASP A 299 21.07 -0.02 -10.44
CA ASP A 299 20.32 -0.43 -11.63
C ASP A 299 18.81 -0.34 -11.40
N TRP A 300 18.32 -0.91 -10.29
CA TRP A 300 16.91 -0.83 -9.95
C TRP A 300 16.42 0.61 -9.78
N LYS A 301 17.16 1.45 -9.03
CA LYS A 301 16.79 2.85 -8.79
C LYS A 301 16.84 3.70 -10.06
N LYS A 302 17.77 3.46 -10.96
CA LYS A 302 17.97 4.30 -12.15
C LYS A 302 17.12 3.86 -13.32
N ASN A 303 17.04 2.54 -13.56
CA ASN A 303 16.47 1.98 -14.80
C ASN A 303 15.08 1.37 -14.60
N LYS A 304 14.70 1.08 -13.34
CA LYS A 304 13.46 0.36 -13.02
C LYS A 304 12.61 1.09 -11.96
N ASP A 305 12.77 2.42 -11.81
CA ASP A 305 11.92 3.19 -10.88
C ASP A 305 10.49 3.28 -11.40
N PRO A 306 9.48 2.75 -10.67
CA PRO A 306 8.10 2.68 -11.15
C PRO A 306 7.48 4.06 -11.38
N ILE A 307 7.87 5.08 -10.58
CA ILE A 307 7.39 6.45 -10.75
C ILE A 307 7.94 7.03 -12.05
N LYS A 308 9.22 6.78 -12.32
CA LYS A 308 9.85 7.23 -13.56
C LYS A 308 9.26 6.53 -14.79
N ILE A 309 9.07 5.21 -14.73
CA ILE A 309 8.51 4.40 -15.82
C ILE A 309 7.14 4.95 -16.22
N LEU A 310 6.22 5.15 -15.25
CA LEU A 310 4.91 5.72 -15.56
C LEU A 310 5.00 7.19 -16.00
N GLY A 311 5.87 7.98 -15.37
CA GLY A 311 6.07 9.39 -15.74
C GLY A 311 6.52 9.54 -17.18
N ASP A 312 7.56 8.83 -17.60
CA ASP A 312 8.08 8.83 -18.96
C ASP A 312 6.99 8.39 -19.97
N TRP A 313 6.22 7.37 -19.63
CA TRP A 313 5.11 6.90 -20.45
C TRP A 313 4.00 7.97 -20.58
N LEU A 314 3.60 8.63 -19.49
CA LEU A 314 2.60 9.71 -19.51
C LEU A 314 3.01 10.86 -20.43
N VAL A 315 4.30 11.21 -20.42
CA VAL A 315 4.85 12.26 -21.29
C VAL A 315 4.87 11.80 -22.77
N SER A 316 5.32 10.57 -23.03
CA SER A 316 5.37 10.02 -24.39
C SER A 316 4.00 9.90 -25.04
N GLU A 317 2.97 9.52 -24.26
CA GLU A 317 1.56 9.45 -24.70
C GLU A 317 0.86 10.82 -24.70
N LYS A 318 1.56 11.89 -24.31
CA LYS A 318 1.03 13.27 -24.24
C LYS A 318 -0.19 13.41 -23.32
N ILE A 319 -0.23 12.57 -22.26
CA ILE A 319 -1.24 12.64 -21.21
C ILE A 319 -0.91 13.75 -20.23
N ALA A 320 0.38 13.91 -19.91
CA ALA A 320 0.91 15.01 -19.09
C ALA A 320 2.24 15.52 -19.68
N SER A 321 2.63 16.74 -19.30
CA SER A 321 3.98 17.26 -19.51
C SER A 321 4.84 17.06 -18.26
N ASP A 322 6.16 17.18 -18.41
CA ASP A 322 7.10 17.14 -17.27
C ASP A 322 6.76 18.21 -16.21
N ASP A 323 6.37 19.41 -16.63
CA ASP A 323 5.96 20.49 -15.74
C ASP A 323 4.70 20.12 -14.93
N GLU A 324 3.71 19.46 -15.57
CA GLU A 324 2.50 19.01 -14.88
C GLU A 324 2.82 17.88 -13.88
N LEU A 325 3.71 16.97 -14.23
CA LEU A 325 4.18 15.92 -13.30
C LEU A 325 4.99 16.53 -12.16
N GLN A 326 5.77 17.60 -12.41
CA GLN A 326 6.50 18.31 -11.36
C GLN A 326 5.54 18.98 -10.36
N ILE A 327 4.47 19.64 -10.85
CA ILE A 327 3.44 20.23 -9.99
C ILE A 327 2.82 19.15 -9.07
N ILE A 328 2.54 17.94 -9.58
CA ILE A 328 2.03 16.85 -8.76
C ILE A 328 3.03 16.47 -7.66
N ARG A 329 4.31 16.37 -8.00
CA ARG A 329 5.37 16.06 -7.00
C ARG A 329 5.47 17.14 -5.92
N ASP A 330 5.44 18.41 -6.30
CA ASP A 330 5.57 19.54 -5.39
C ASP A 330 4.35 19.64 -4.44
N ASP A 331 3.15 19.48 -4.98
CA ASP A 331 1.91 19.52 -4.18
C ASP A 331 1.87 18.36 -3.16
N ILE A 332 2.31 17.16 -3.55
CA ILE A 332 2.38 16.00 -2.65
C ILE A 332 3.47 16.16 -1.59
N ALA A 333 4.63 16.68 -1.97
CA ALA A 333 5.70 16.97 -1.02
C ALA A 333 5.24 17.99 0.04
N ALA A 334 4.51 19.01 -0.38
CA ALA A 334 3.90 19.98 0.54
C ALA A 334 2.84 19.34 1.45
N GLU A 335 1.99 18.46 0.92
CA GLU A 335 1.00 17.71 1.71
C GLU A 335 1.69 16.86 2.78
N ALA A 336 2.73 16.10 2.40
CA ALA A 336 3.47 15.26 3.32
C ALA A 336 4.16 16.07 4.42
N HIS A 337 4.78 17.21 4.05
CA HIS A 337 5.39 18.11 5.03
C HIS A 337 4.37 18.64 6.04
N VAL A 338 3.21 19.11 5.58
CA VAL A 338 2.13 19.58 6.48
C VAL A 338 1.63 18.47 7.38
N ALA A 339 1.53 17.23 6.87
CA ALA A 339 1.12 16.08 7.66
C ALA A 339 2.13 15.74 8.77
N VAL A 340 3.44 15.84 8.48
CA VAL A 340 4.50 15.66 9.49
C VAL A 340 4.42 16.74 10.58
N GLN A 341 4.31 18.02 10.20
CA GLN A 341 4.22 19.11 11.19
C GLN A 341 3.01 18.93 12.10
N TYR A 342 1.85 18.58 11.52
CA TYR A 342 0.66 18.27 12.29
C TYR A 342 0.90 17.14 13.30
N ALA A 343 1.50 16.03 12.86
CA ALA A 343 1.76 14.87 13.73
C ALA A 343 2.77 15.16 14.84
N LEU A 344 3.76 16.01 14.58
CA LEU A 344 4.72 16.44 15.61
C LEU A 344 4.03 17.23 16.74
N GLU A 345 3.03 18.05 16.40
CA GLU A 345 2.28 18.88 17.35
C GLU A 345 1.12 18.13 18.02
N ALA A 346 0.65 17.02 17.45
CA ALA A 346 -0.47 16.23 17.96
C ALA A 346 -0.20 15.66 19.37
N SER A 347 -1.30 15.45 20.13
CA SER A 347 -1.23 14.93 21.49
C SER A 347 -0.90 13.44 21.53
N TYR A 348 -0.21 13.01 22.59
CA TYR A 348 -0.09 11.60 22.93
C TYR A 348 -1.38 11.08 23.57
N PRO A 349 -1.69 9.77 23.46
CA PRO A 349 -2.79 9.16 24.18
C PRO A 349 -2.66 9.37 25.70
N ASN A 350 -3.79 9.37 26.39
CA ASN A 350 -3.76 9.42 27.85
C ASN A 350 -3.07 8.14 28.41
N SER A 351 -2.21 8.31 29.40
CA SER A 351 -1.51 7.16 30.04
C SER A 351 -2.45 6.09 30.60
N ASN A 352 -3.68 6.45 30.95
CA ASN A 352 -4.70 5.51 31.41
C ASN A 352 -5.23 4.58 30.32
N GLU A 353 -4.86 4.80 29.06
CA GLU A 353 -5.25 3.94 27.92
C GLU A 353 -4.27 2.80 27.64
N VAL A 354 -3.21 2.67 28.40
CA VAL A 354 -2.13 1.69 28.13
C VAL A 354 -2.63 0.24 28.08
N ASP A 355 -3.61 -0.09 28.90
CA ASP A 355 -4.24 -1.41 29.01
C ASP A 355 -5.63 -1.51 28.38
N MET A 356 -6.13 -0.41 27.80
CA MET A 356 -7.41 -0.37 27.08
C MET A 356 -7.28 -0.89 25.63
N HIS A 357 -8.39 -1.37 25.09
CA HIS A 357 -8.51 -1.86 23.69
C HIS A 357 -7.70 -3.15 23.42
N VAL A 358 -7.34 -3.90 24.45
CA VAL A 358 -6.67 -5.22 24.32
C VAL A 358 -7.70 -6.32 24.10
N TYR A 359 -8.83 -6.23 24.80
CA TYR A 359 -9.97 -7.14 24.69
C TYR A 359 -11.24 -6.35 24.47
N MET A 360 -12.33 -7.04 24.13
CA MET A 360 -13.65 -6.42 24.07
C MET A 360 -14.04 -5.94 25.47
N GLU A 361 -14.19 -4.63 25.62
CA GLU A 361 -14.61 -4.02 26.87
C GLU A 361 -16.12 -4.26 27.07
N ALA A 362 -16.53 -4.60 28.29
CA ALA A 362 -17.95 -4.69 28.62
C ALA A 362 -18.56 -3.27 28.59
N ASN A 363 -19.64 -3.10 27.85
CA ASN A 363 -20.42 -1.86 27.81
C ASN A 363 -21.13 -1.62 29.16
#